data_fbdf73c773e95113e0e312cb8900efc4
#
_entry.id   fbdf73c773e95113e0e312cb8900efc4
#
_cell.length_a   1.000
_cell.length_b   1.000
_cell.length_c   1.000
_cell.angle_alpha   90.00
_cell.angle_beta   90.00
_cell.angle_gamma   90.00
#
_symmetry.space_group_name_H-M   'P 1'
#
loop_
_entity.id
_entity.type
_entity.pdbx_description
1 polymer ?
#
loop_
_entity_poly.entity_id
_entity_poly.type
_entity_poly.pdbx_seq_one_letter_code
_entity_poly.pdbx_strand_id
1 'polypeptide(L)'
;MKAAGLPFGYSACYHSKNVEEVCSKEYIDFLVNKGALFAWYFTYMPVGKDAVPELIANADQRKKAYELIRQARKEQPLFALDFWNDGEYVQGCIAGGRHYLHINANGDVEPCAFVHYSNVNIKDCSLIEALQSPLFMEYYKGQPWNENHLRPCLCLTTRKRSSRPLSAPARTPPKCSHRRVWMT
;
A
#
# COMPACT_ATOMS: atom_id res chain seq x y z
N MET A 1 -12.82 -6.32 23.35
CA MET A 1 -12.29 -4.96 23.18
C MET A 1 -13.37 -3.94 23.52
N LYS A 2 -14.54 -3.93 22.83
CA LYS A 2 -15.65 -2.97 23.13
C LYS A 2 -16.04 -2.96 24.61
N ALA A 3 -16.27 -4.13 25.21
CA ALA A 3 -16.63 -4.24 26.64
C ALA A 3 -15.54 -3.73 27.61
N ALA A 4 -14.30 -3.66 27.17
CA ALA A 4 -13.18 -3.13 27.95
C ALA A 4 -12.88 -1.65 27.65
N GLY A 5 -13.71 -0.98 26.84
CA GLY A 5 -13.50 0.42 26.45
C GLY A 5 -12.27 0.67 25.57
N LEU A 6 -11.70 -0.37 24.97
CA LEU A 6 -10.49 -0.24 24.14
C LEU A 6 -10.88 0.16 22.71
N PRO A 7 -10.26 1.21 22.14
CA PRO A 7 -10.44 1.52 20.73
C PRO A 7 -9.86 0.40 19.86
N PHE A 8 -10.59 0.04 18.81
CA PHE A 8 -10.13 -0.94 17.82
C PHE A 8 -10.70 -0.64 16.44
N GLY A 9 -10.09 -1.21 15.45
CA GLY A 9 -10.53 -1.17 14.08
C GLY A 9 -10.31 -2.51 13.39
N TYR A 10 -10.43 -2.51 12.08
CA TYR A 10 -10.17 -3.68 11.27
C TYR A 10 -9.32 -3.34 10.04
N SER A 11 -8.73 -4.38 9.47
CA SER A 11 -8.02 -4.32 8.20
C SER A 11 -8.67 -5.31 7.23
N ALA A 12 -8.95 -4.88 6.02
CA ALA A 12 -9.52 -5.70 4.97
C ALA A 12 -8.68 -5.60 3.70
N CYS A 13 -8.22 -6.76 3.19
CA CYS A 13 -7.61 -6.83 1.87
C CYS A 13 -8.69 -7.25 0.88
N TYR A 14 -9.12 -6.34 0.01
CA TYR A 14 -10.09 -6.66 -1.02
C TYR A 14 -9.42 -7.10 -2.33
N HIS A 15 -10.08 -8.02 -3.00
CA HIS A 15 -9.66 -8.61 -4.26
C HIS A 15 -10.88 -8.92 -5.14
N SER A 16 -10.65 -9.43 -6.36
CA SER A 16 -11.71 -9.67 -7.35
C SER A 16 -12.88 -10.54 -6.87
N LYS A 17 -12.65 -11.40 -5.87
CA LYS A 17 -13.67 -12.36 -5.41
C LYS A 17 -14.40 -11.95 -4.12
N ASN A 18 -13.92 -10.91 -3.39
CA ASN A 18 -14.51 -10.52 -2.11
C ASN A 18 -14.85 -9.03 -2.00
N VAL A 19 -14.48 -8.20 -2.98
CA VAL A 19 -14.66 -6.76 -2.95
C VAL A 19 -16.11 -6.36 -2.71
N GLU A 20 -17.05 -7.10 -3.28
CA GLU A 20 -18.47 -6.82 -3.14
C GLU A 20 -18.99 -7.05 -1.72
N GLU A 21 -18.41 -8.01 -1.01
CA GLU A 21 -18.75 -8.30 0.38
C GLU A 21 -18.05 -7.33 1.33
N VAL A 22 -16.70 -7.27 1.30
CA VAL A 22 -15.93 -6.54 2.32
C VAL A 22 -16.05 -5.01 2.22
N CYS A 23 -16.49 -4.51 1.07
CA CYS A 23 -16.79 -3.08 0.86
C CYS A 23 -18.29 -2.78 0.94
N SER A 24 -19.15 -3.78 1.20
CA SER A 24 -20.60 -3.57 1.28
C SER A 24 -20.99 -2.76 2.50
N LYS A 25 -22.14 -2.08 2.40
CA LYS A 25 -22.71 -1.36 3.54
C LYS A 25 -23.00 -2.30 4.71
N GLU A 26 -23.53 -3.47 4.44
CA GLU A 26 -23.88 -4.50 5.41
C GLU A 26 -22.67 -4.95 6.23
N TYR A 27 -21.56 -5.20 5.56
CA TYR A 27 -20.30 -5.60 6.21
C TYR A 27 -19.73 -4.46 7.06
N ILE A 28 -19.74 -3.24 6.54
CA ILE A 28 -19.28 -2.05 7.27
C ILE A 28 -20.15 -1.79 8.49
N ASP A 29 -21.48 -1.81 8.33
CA ASP A 29 -22.43 -1.63 9.43
C ASP A 29 -22.25 -2.70 10.51
N PHE A 30 -22.04 -3.96 10.11
CA PHE A 30 -21.77 -5.05 11.05
C PHE A 30 -20.54 -4.74 11.91
N LEU A 31 -19.43 -4.29 11.31
CA LEU A 31 -18.19 -3.99 12.04
C LEU A 31 -18.30 -2.73 12.90
N VAL A 32 -18.99 -1.70 12.43
CA VAL A 32 -19.30 -0.50 13.22
C VAL A 32 -20.16 -0.86 14.43
N ASN A 33 -21.18 -1.70 14.26
CA ASN A 33 -22.02 -2.18 15.36
C ASN A 33 -21.23 -3.02 16.37
N LYS A 34 -20.16 -3.72 15.95
CA LYS A 34 -19.21 -4.38 16.86
C LYS A 34 -18.35 -3.39 17.63
N GLY A 35 -18.33 -2.12 17.21
CA GLY A 35 -17.57 -1.04 17.87
C GLY A 35 -16.27 -0.69 17.18
N ALA A 36 -16.06 -1.07 15.92
CA ALA A 36 -14.91 -0.63 15.15
C ALA A 36 -14.97 0.88 14.92
N LEU A 37 -13.85 1.57 15.17
CA LEU A 37 -13.71 3.03 15.02
C LEU A 37 -12.91 3.41 13.78
N PHE A 38 -12.11 2.50 13.27
CA PHE A 38 -11.33 2.73 12.05
C PHE A 38 -11.23 1.48 11.20
N ALA A 39 -10.96 1.67 9.91
CA ALA A 39 -10.80 0.62 8.92
C ALA A 39 -9.64 0.93 7.98
N TRP A 40 -8.86 -0.09 7.65
CA TRP A 40 -7.80 -0.03 6.67
C TRP A 40 -8.11 -0.97 5.53
N TYR A 41 -8.39 -0.40 4.36
CA TYR A 41 -8.64 -1.16 3.14
C TYR A 41 -7.37 -1.22 2.29
N PHE A 42 -6.98 -2.42 1.96
CA PHE A 42 -5.86 -2.69 1.07
C PHE A 42 -6.37 -3.35 -0.21
N THR A 43 -5.96 -2.84 -1.34
CA THR A 43 -6.11 -3.56 -2.61
C THR A 43 -5.13 -4.73 -2.62
N TYR A 44 -5.58 -5.91 -3.00
CA TYR A 44 -4.70 -7.07 -3.16
C TYR A 44 -3.55 -6.77 -4.13
N MET A 45 -2.33 -7.06 -3.68
CA MET A 45 -1.10 -6.93 -4.45
C MET A 45 -0.55 -8.32 -4.74
N PRO A 46 -0.38 -8.72 -6.01
CA PRO A 46 0.15 -10.04 -6.38
C PRO A 46 1.68 -10.08 -6.17
N VAL A 47 2.11 -10.08 -4.92
CA VAL A 47 3.52 -10.08 -4.48
C VAL A 47 3.85 -11.41 -3.82
N GLY A 48 5.06 -11.90 -4.05
CA GLY A 48 5.55 -13.12 -3.44
C GLY A 48 5.45 -14.34 -4.35
N LYS A 49 5.85 -15.48 -3.79
CA LYS A 49 6.01 -16.74 -4.54
C LYS A 49 4.69 -17.27 -5.09
N ASP A 50 3.64 -17.16 -4.30
CA ASP A 50 2.31 -17.73 -4.60
C ASP A 50 1.31 -16.63 -4.98
N ALA A 51 1.81 -15.58 -5.65
CA ALA A 51 0.97 -14.48 -6.15
C ALA A 51 -0.05 -15.00 -7.18
N VAL A 52 -1.31 -14.57 -7.04
CA VAL A 52 -2.44 -14.96 -7.88
C VAL A 52 -2.96 -13.73 -8.62
N PRO A 53 -2.50 -13.45 -9.86
CA PRO A 53 -2.89 -12.25 -10.61
C PRO A 53 -4.40 -12.10 -10.83
N GLU A 54 -5.14 -13.21 -10.90
CA GLU A 54 -6.59 -13.26 -11.09
C GLU A 54 -7.37 -12.66 -9.90
N LEU A 55 -6.71 -12.51 -8.76
CA LEU A 55 -7.28 -11.84 -7.58
C LEU A 55 -7.17 -10.31 -7.64
N ILE A 56 -6.49 -9.75 -8.63
CA ILE A 56 -6.46 -8.29 -8.79
C ILE A 56 -7.87 -7.80 -9.11
N ALA A 57 -8.38 -6.87 -8.30
CA ALA A 57 -9.66 -6.22 -8.56
C ALA A 57 -9.58 -5.39 -9.85
N ASN A 58 -10.55 -5.58 -10.74
CA ASN A 58 -10.64 -4.82 -11.98
C ASN A 58 -11.08 -3.36 -11.74
N ALA A 59 -11.14 -2.55 -12.79
CA ALA A 59 -11.45 -1.13 -12.69
C ALA A 59 -12.85 -0.87 -12.12
N ASP A 60 -13.86 -1.65 -12.52
CA ASP A 60 -15.24 -1.49 -12.06
C ASP A 60 -15.38 -1.87 -10.58
N GLN A 61 -14.73 -2.97 -10.20
CA GLN A 61 -14.67 -3.40 -8.81
C GLN A 61 -13.98 -2.37 -7.91
N ARG A 62 -12.88 -1.79 -8.37
CA ARG A 62 -12.19 -0.71 -7.65
C ARG A 62 -13.03 0.55 -7.56
N LYS A 63 -13.75 0.91 -8.64
CA LYS A 63 -14.69 2.03 -8.63
C LYS A 63 -15.79 1.81 -7.61
N LYS A 64 -16.36 0.61 -7.57
CA LYS A 64 -17.39 0.24 -6.57
C LYS A 64 -16.87 0.36 -5.15
N ALA A 65 -15.67 -0.18 -4.85
CA ALA A 65 -15.04 -0.03 -3.54
C ALA A 65 -14.82 1.44 -3.17
N TYR A 66 -14.30 2.24 -4.08
CA TYR A 66 -14.12 3.69 -3.94
C TYR A 66 -15.42 4.40 -3.54
N GLU A 67 -16.51 4.13 -4.24
CA GLU A 67 -17.81 4.76 -3.99
C GLU A 67 -18.37 4.34 -2.62
N LEU A 68 -18.38 3.04 -2.33
CA LEU A 68 -18.92 2.50 -1.08
C LEU A 68 -18.15 2.93 0.16
N ILE A 69 -16.81 2.92 0.12
CA ILE A 69 -16.00 3.35 1.26
C ILE A 69 -16.16 4.86 1.50
N ARG A 70 -16.26 5.67 0.45
CA ARG A 70 -16.52 7.11 0.59
C ARG A 70 -17.91 7.42 1.13
N GLN A 71 -18.90 6.63 0.73
CA GLN A 71 -20.23 6.73 1.30
C GLN A 71 -20.22 6.36 2.78
N ALA A 72 -19.56 5.26 3.15
CA ALA A 72 -19.43 4.86 4.55
C ALA A 72 -18.76 5.93 5.43
N ARG A 73 -17.74 6.63 4.92
CA ARG A 73 -17.11 7.77 5.63
C ARG A 73 -18.06 8.91 5.95
N LYS A 74 -19.12 9.07 5.17
CA LYS A 74 -20.13 10.12 5.37
C LYS A 74 -21.25 9.69 6.30
N GLU A 75 -21.60 8.42 6.25
CA GLU A 75 -22.78 7.87 6.91
C GLU A 75 -22.47 7.17 8.24
N GLN A 76 -21.23 6.69 8.41
CA GLN A 76 -20.85 5.90 9.57
C GLN A 76 -19.80 6.63 10.42
N PRO A 77 -19.81 6.45 11.74
CA PRO A 77 -18.77 6.96 12.64
C PRO A 77 -17.49 6.09 12.51
N LEU A 78 -16.94 6.00 11.30
CA LEU A 78 -15.83 5.15 10.95
C LEU A 78 -14.75 5.95 10.22
N PHE A 79 -13.56 6.00 10.79
CA PHE A 79 -12.38 6.51 10.07
C PHE A 79 -11.83 5.42 9.14
N ALA A 80 -12.20 5.47 7.87
CA ALA A 80 -11.75 4.49 6.87
C ALA A 80 -10.64 5.05 5.99
N LEU A 81 -9.59 4.27 5.76
CA LEU A 81 -8.50 4.52 4.81
C LEU A 81 -8.57 3.49 3.69
N ASP A 82 -8.51 3.95 2.44
CA ASP A 82 -8.36 3.10 1.26
C ASP A 82 -7.09 3.52 0.53
N PHE A 83 -5.98 2.87 0.84
CA PHE A 83 -4.64 3.31 0.45
C PHE A 83 -4.45 3.56 -1.04
N TRP A 84 -5.16 2.85 -1.89
CA TRP A 84 -5.05 3.05 -3.32
C TRP A 84 -6.01 4.11 -3.84
N ASN A 85 -7.26 4.05 -3.42
CA ASN A 85 -8.26 4.96 -3.91
C ASN A 85 -8.20 6.34 -3.24
N ASP A 86 -7.46 6.46 -2.13
CA ASP A 86 -7.16 7.74 -1.49
C ASP A 86 -5.97 8.50 -2.12
N GLY A 87 -5.38 7.95 -3.18
CA GLY A 87 -4.29 8.62 -3.90
C GLY A 87 -4.59 10.04 -4.37
N GLU A 88 -5.86 10.38 -4.60
CA GLU A 88 -6.29 11.74 -4.90
C GLU A 88 -5.98 12.72 -3.75
N TYR A 89 -6.23 12.32 -2.51
CA TYR A 89 -6.04 13.17 -1.34
C TYR A 89 -4.58 13.32 -0.95
N VAL A 90 -3.78 12.29 -1.21
CA VAL A 90 -2.36 12.26 -0.86
C VAL A 90 -1.45 12.51 -2.05
N GLN A 91 -2.02 12.88 -3.20
CA GLN A 91 -1.28 13.19 -4.43
C GLN A 91 -0.41 12.03 -4.90
N GLY A 92 -0.99 10.84 -4.97
CA GLY A 92 -0.35 9.62 -5.47
C GLY A 92 0.08 8.67 -4.37
N CYS A 93 1.29 8.10 -4.48
CA CYS A 93 1.80 7.10 -3.55
C CYS A 93 2.35 7.73 -2.26
N ILE A 94 2.03 7.15 -1.11
CA ILE A 94 2.55 7.59 0.20
C ILE A 94 3.93 7.01 0.53
N ALA A 95 4.45 6.10 -0.27
CA ALA A 95 5.69 5.38 -0.02
C ALA A 95 6.95 6.24 -0.18
N GLY A 96 8.10 5.67 0.14
CA GLY A 96 9.40 6.30 -0.04
C GLY A 96 9.68 7.44 0.92
N GLY A 97 9.14 7.38 2.14
CA GLY A 97 9.39 8.37 3.18
C GLY A 97 8.55 9.63 3.08
N ARG A 98 7.55 9.69 2.18
CA ARG A 98 6.59 10.80 2.18
C ARG A 98 5.70 10.75 3.41
N HIS A 99 4.95 9.66 3.57
CA HIS A 99 4.05 9.41 4.70
C HIS A 99 4.19 7.98 5.23
N TYR A 100 5.02 7.16 4.59
CA TYR A 100 5.18 5.76 4.88
C TYR A 100 6.54 5.23 4.45
N LEU A 101 7.10 4.35 5.26
CA LEU A 101 8.25 3.51 4.98
C LEU A 101 8.04 2.12 5.61
N HIS A 102 8.85 1.17 5.24
CA HIS A 102 8.89 -0.16 5.84
C HIS A 102 10.31 -0.46 6.34
N ILE A 103 10.41 -1.05 7.53
CA ILE A 103 11.65 -1.61 8.06
C ILE A 103 11.43 -3.10 8.17
N ASN A 104 12.21 -3.88 7.42
CA ASN A 104 12.08 -5.33 7.43
C ASN A 104 12.76 -5.96 8.67
N ALA A 105 12.62 -7.27 8.82
CA ALA A 105 13.15 -8.00 9.98
C ALA A 105 14.69 -7.95 10.09
N ASN A 106 15.40 -7.67 9.00
CA ASN A 106 16.86 -7.49 9.02
C ASN A 106 17.29 -6.07 9.42
N GLY A 107 16.34 -5.12 9.43
CA GLY A 107 16.57 -3.71 9.67
C GLY A 107 16.79 -2.88 8.40
N ASP A 108 16.61 -3.47 7.20
CA ASP A 108 16.73 -2.72 5.96
C ASP A 108 15.54 -1.76 5.81
N VAL A 109 15.83 -0.51 5.45
CA VAL A 109 14.80 0.52 5.28
C VAL A 109 14.35 0.55 3.84
N GLU A 110 13.11 0.14 3.61
CA GLU A 110 12.50 -0.05 2.30
C GLU A 110 11.44 1.04 2.03
N PRO A 111 11.26 1.49 0.79
CA PRO A 111 10.24 2.48 0.46
C PRO A 111 8.82 2.05 0.82
N CYS A 112 8.53 0.77 0.73
CA CYS A 112 7.22 0.19 0.98
C CYS A 112 7.36 -1.31 1.28
N ALA A 113 6.41 -1.90 2.01
CA ALA A 113 6.35 -3.34 2.27
C ALA A 113 6.28 -4.22 1.00
N PHE A 114 5.95 -3.63 -0.15
CA PHE A 114 5.92 -4.30 -1.45
C PHE A 114 7.17 -4.05 -2.31
N VAL A 115 8.13 -3.29 -1.81
CA VAL A 115 9.37 -2.93 -2.51
C VAL A 115 10.56 -3.40 -1.69
N HIS A 116 11.04 -4.58 -2.01
CA HIS A 116 12.14 -5.24 -1.29
C HIS A 116 13.51 -4.77 -1.77
N TYR A 117 13.72 -3.46 -1.82
CA TYR A 117 15.00 -2.82 -2.13
C TYR A 117 15.33 -1.81 -1.04
N SER A 118 16.57 -1.88 -0.56
CA SER A 118 17.10 -0.92 0.40
C SER A 118 18.56 -0.60 0.08
N ASN A 119 18.97 0.60 0.39
CA ASN A 119 20.38 1.01 0.33
C ASN A 119 20.92 1.40 1.71
N VAL A 120 20.10 1.33 2.76
CA VAL A 120 20.48 1.64 4.14
C VAL A 120 19.83 0.68 5.12
N ASN A 121 20.48 0.46 6.26
CA ASN A 121 19.96 -0.33 7.35
C ASN A 121 19.82 0.54 8.60
N ILE A 122 18.71 0.41 9.35
CA ILE A 122 18.44 1.23 10.53
C ILE A 122 19.44 0.98 11.69
N LYS A 123 20.19 -0.11 11.63
CA LYS A 123 21.27 -0.38 12.58
C LYS A 123 22.52 0.45 12.35
N ASP A 124 22.69 0.97 11.11
CA ASP A 124 23.90 1.66 10.65
C ASP A 124 23.69 3.18 10.54
N CYS A 125 22.45 3.65 10.61
CA CYS A 125 22.12 5.07 10.47
C CYS A 125 20.86 5.45 11.24
N SER A 126 20.68 6.74 11.47
CA SER A 126 19.45 7.27 12.05
C SER A 126 18.29 7.20 11.06
N LEU A 127 17.05 7.27 11.56
CA LEU A 127 15.85 7.31 10.70
C LEU A 127 15.87 8.50 9.74
N ILE A 128 16.37 9.65 10.17
CA ILE A 128 16.46 10.86 9.34
C ILE A 128 17.44 10.65 8.20
N GLU A 129 18.61 10.07 8.44
CA GLU A 129 19.58 9.71 7.40
C GLU A 129 19.01 8.69 6.43
N ALA A 130 18.27 7.69 6.93
CA ALA A 130 17.58 6.72 6.08
C ALA A 130 16.55 7.38 5.14
N LEU A 131 15.76 8.33 5.64
CA LEU A 131 14.79 9.10 4.84
C LEU A 131 15.46 9.99 3.77
N GLN A 132 16.70 10.38 3.99
CA GLN A 132 17.50 11.18 3.05
C GLN A 132 18.39 10.31 2.15
N SER A 133 18.27 8.99 2.23
CA SER A 133 19.04 8.09 1.40
C SER A 133 18.74 8.26 -0.10
N PRO A 134 19.68 7.93 -1.00
CA PRO A 134 19.48 8.11 -2.44
C PRO A 134 18.19 7.47 -2.96
N LEU A 135 17.84 6.28 -2.51
CA LEU A 135 16.62 5.58 -2.92
C LEU A 135 15.36 6.36 -2.51
N PHE A 136 15.31 6.84 -1.27
CA PHE A 136 14.16 7.62 -0.78
C PHE A 136 14.06 8.98 -1.47
N MET A 137 15.19 9.63 -1.73
CA MET A 137 15.21 10.90 -2.45
C MET A 137 14.75 10.76 -3.91
N GLU A 138 15.03 9.64 -4.58
CA GLU A 138 14.47 9.34 -5.90
C GLU A 138 12.96 9.11 -5.84
N TYR A 139 12.46 8.41 -4.82
CA TYR A 139 11.02 8.28 -4.58
C TYR A 139 10.36 9.63 -4.36
N TYR A 140 10.95 10.48 -3.54
CA TYR A 140 10.43 11.80 -3.23
C TYR A 140 10.38 12.72 -4.46
N LYS A 141 11.46 12.79 -5.24
CA LYS A 141 11.58 13.63 -6.43
C LYS A 141 10.70 13.15 -7.60
N GLY A 142 10.46 11.87 -7.68
CA GLY A 142 9.68 11.26 -8.76
C GLY A 142 8.17 11.38 -8.60
N GLN A 143 7.68 11.82 -7.44
CA GLN A 143 6.25 11.93 -7.16
C GLN A 143 5.60 13.14 -7.87
N PRO A 144 4.37 13.00 -8.33
CA PRO A 144 3.61 11.76 -8.43
C PRO A 144 4.10 10.89 -9.59
N TRP A 145 4.30 9.60 -9.34
CA TRP A 145 4.77 8.64 -10.36
C TRP A 145 3.75 8.41 -11.50
N ASN A 146 2.50 8.76 -11.24
CA ASN A 146 1.43 8.66 -12.22
C ASN A 146 0.52 9.88 -12.09
N GLU A 147 0.18 10.50 -13.21
CA GLU A 147 -0.76 11.63 -13.26
C GLU A 147 -2.16 11.20 -12.81
N ASN A 148 -2.53 9.96 -13.08
CA ASN A 148 -3.73 9.37 -12.51
C ASN A 148 -3.46 8.90 -11.07
N HIS A 149 -3.80 9.71 -10.09
CA HIS A 149 -3.59 9.43 -8.68
C HIS A 149 -4.40 8.22 -8.15
N LEU A 150 -5.41 7.74 -8.86
CA LEU A 150 -6.09 6.49 -8.57
C LEU A 150 -5.28 5.25 -9.01
N ARG A 151 -4.12 5.46 -9.63
CA ARG A 151 -3.13 4.44 -9.94
C ARG A 151 -1.78 4.78 -9.27
N PRO A 152 -1.75 4.91 -7.95
CA PRO A 152 -0.61 5.51 -7.25
C PRO A 152 0.62 4.62 -7.23
N CYS A 153 0.45 3.29 -7.31
CA CYS A 153 1.54 2.34 -7.10
C CYS A 153 2.51 2.28 -8.28
N LEU A 154 3.76 2.62 -8.01
CA LEU A 154 4.85 2.52 -8.97
C LEU A 154 5.04 1.08 -9.49
N CYS A 155 4.96 0.09 -8.60
CA CYS A 155 5.21 -1.31 -8.93
C CYS A 155 4.24 -1.88 -9.97
N LEU A 156 2.99 -1.41 -10.01
CA LEU A 156 1.98 -1.91 -10.94
C LEU A 156 1.78 -1.00 -12.17
N THR A 157 2.25 0.24 -12.14
CA THR A 157 1.94 1.23 -13.18
C THR A 157 3.08 1.49 -14.16
N THR A 158 4.32 1.13 -13.82
CA THR A 158 5.51 1.51 -14.61
C THR A 158 5.98 0.47 -15.62
N ARG A 159 5.16 -0.50 -15.99
CA ARG A 159 5.53 -1.55 -16.96
C ARG A 159 6.05 -1.03 -18.33
N LYS A 160 5.90 0.27 -18.63
CA LYS A 160 6.35 0.92 -19.87
C LYS A 160 7.45 1.96 -19.71
N ARG A 161 7.90 2.30 -18.49
CA ARG A 161 8.93 3.35 -18.27
C ARG A 161 10.26 2.86 -17.69
N SER A 162 10.45 1.58 -17.49
CA SER A 162 11.68 1.04 -16.88
C SER A 162 12.86 0.82 -17.85
N SER A 163 13.02 1.66 -18.87
CA SER A 163 14.29 1.75 -19.59
C SER A 163 15.31 2.66 -18.88
N ARG A 164 14.95 3.26 -17.76
CA ARG A 164 15.88 3.96 -16.89
C ARG A 164 16.13 3.11 -15.65
N PRO A 165 17.29 2.46 -15.52
CA PRO A 165 17.63 1.77 -14.29
C PRO A 165 17.62 2.79 -13.16
N LEU A 166 16.94 2.48 -12.05
CA LEU A 166 17.20 3.11 -10.76
C LEU A 166 18.68 2.84 -10.46
N SER A 167 19.53 3.77 -10.82
CA SER A 167 20.99 3.68 -10.62
C SER A 167 21.33 4.01 -9.17
N ALA A 168 20.80 3.22 -8.24
CA ALA A 168 21.32 3.17 -6.90
C ALA A 168 22.44 2.12 -6.88
N PRO A 169 23.62 2.39 -6.29
CA PRO A 169 24.59 1.35 -6.04
C PRO A 169 23.94 0.33 -5.10
N ALA A 170 23.57 -0.82 -5.69
CA ALA A 170 22.97 -1.91 -4.96
C ALA A 170 24.01 -2.45 -3.96
N ARG A 171 23.77 -2.24 -2.66
CA ARG A 171 24.15 -3.31 -1.74
C ARG A 171 23.27 -4.49 -2.12
N THR A 172 23.92 -5.65 -2.26
CA THR A 172 23.33 -6.93 -2.64
C THR A 172 21.91 -7.07 -2.08
N PRO A 173 20.91 -7.37 -2.93
CA PRO A 173 19.56 -7.63 -2.42
C PRO A 173 19.67 -8.71 -1.35
N PRO A 174 18.92 -8.62 -0.26
CA PRO A 174 18.81 -9.73 0.67
C PRO A 174 18.50 -10.98 -0.17
N LYS A 175 19.12 -12.10 0.14
CA LYS A 175 18.95 -13.36 -0.58
C LYS A 175 17.52 -13.87 -0.37
N CYS A 176 16.56 -13.17 -0.90
CA CYS A 176 15.21 -13.68 -1.08
C CYS A 176 15.21 -14.38 -2.43
N SER A 177 15.06 -15.70 -2.42
CA SER A 177 15.10 -16.60 -3.58
C SER A 177 13.95 -16.38 -4.57
N HIS A 178 13.30 -15.24 -4.57
CA HIS A 178 12.10 -14.93 -5.35
C HIS A 178 12.34 -13.85 -6.40
N ARG A 179 13.45 -13.95 -7.11
CA ARG A 179 13.59 -13.29 -8.41
C ARG A 179 12.58 -13.92 -9.37
N ARG A 180 11.71 -13.13 -9.98
CA ARG A 180 10.98 -13.44 -11.22
C ARG A 180 9.47 -13.61 -11.16
N VAL A 181 8.74 -12.76 -10.50
CA VAL A 181 7.30 -12.63 -10.81
C VAL A 181 6.96 -11.29 -11.50
N TRP A 182 7.92 -10.38 -11.61
CA TRP A 182 7.67 -9.03 -12.18
C TRP A 182 8.16 -8.84 -13.63
N MET A 183 8.67 -9.89 -14.29
CA MET A 183 9.29 -9.81 -15.63
C MET A 183 8.60 -10.64 -16.72
N THR A 184 7.34 -11.01 -16.58
CA THR A 184 6.55 -11.55 -17.72
C THR A 184 5.26 -10.80 -17.89
#